data_6998846ef69bb851662e9310900949a9
#
_entry.id   6998846ef69bb851662e9310900949a9
#
_cell.length_a   1.000
_cell.length_b   1.000
_cell.length_c   1.000
_cell.angle_alpha   90.00
_cell.angle_beta   90.00
_cell.angle_gamma   90.00
#
_symmetry.space_group_name_H-M   'P 1'
#
loop_
_entity.id
_entity.type
_entity.pdbx_description
1 polymer ?
#
loop_
_entity_poly.entity_id
_entity_poly.type
_entity_poly.pdbx_seq_one_letter_code
_entity_poly.pdbx_strand_id
1 'polypeptide(L)'
;MTLTVHLFARARELAGSDAVAVELPAGATVADLRRRLAERFPALAGLLEVSAVAVNHDFAEDARVVAAGDEVAVIPPVSGG
;
A
#
# COMPACT_ATOMS: atom_id res chain seq x y z
N MET A 1 0.23 12.40 -9.04
CA MET A 1 -0.78 11.40 -9.45
C MET A 1 -1.51 10.83 -8.24
N THR A 2 -2.74 10.45 -8.42
CA THR A 2 -3.52 9.82 -7.36
C THR A 2 -3.66 8.33 -7.65
N LEU A 3 -3.33 7.49 -6.68
CA LEU A 3 -3.50 6.05 -6.79
C LEU A 3 -4.52 5.58 -5.77
N THR A 4 -5.32 4.59 -6.16
CA THR A 4 -6.21 3.91 -5.23
C THR A 4 -5.48 2.70 -4.69
N VAL A 5 -5.39 2.61 -3.36
CA VAL A 5 -4.73 1.52 -2.67
C VAL A 5 -5.79 0.71 -1.94
N HIS A 6 -5.91 -0.55 -2.32
CA HIS A 6 -6.83 -1.48 -1.67
C HIS A 6 -6.17 -2.07 -0.43
N LEU A 7 -6.90 -2.08 0.67
CA LEU A 7 -6.40 -2.55 1.96
C LEU A 7 -7.16 -3.82 2.36
N PHE A 8 -6.41 -4.81 2.79
CA PHE A 8 -6.97 -6.11 3.16
C PHE A 8 -6.68 -6.45 4.61
N ALA A 9 -7.52 -7.30 5.18
CA ALA A 9 -7.32 -7.89 6.52
C ALA A 9 -7.03 -6.81 7.58
N ARG A 10 -5.94 -6.95 8.29
CA ARG A 10 -5.60 -6.04 9.39
C ARG A 10 -5.39 -4.60 8.93
N ALA A 11 -4.86 -4.41 7.71
CA ALA A 11 -4.67 -3.07 7.16
C ALA A 11 -6.00 -2.35 7.00
N ARG A 12 -7.01 -3.06 6.51
CA ARG A 12 -8.36 -2.51 6.38
C ARG A 12 -8.95 -2.13 7.73
N GLU A 13 -8.76 -2.99 8.73
CA GLU A 13 -9.26 -2.71 10.07
C GLU A 13 -8.61 -1.46 10.67
N LEU A 14 -7.30 -1.34 10.56
CA LEU A 14 -6.56 -0.22 11.15
C LEU A 14 -6.85 1.10 10.43
N ALA A 15 -7.06 1.08 9.12
CA ALA A 15 -7.39 2.28 8.37
C ALA A 15 -8.86 2.66 8.46
N GLY A 16 -9.71 1.70 8.79
CA GLY A 16 -11.15 1.91 8.81
C GLY A 16 -11.78 2.00 7.44
N SER A 17 -11.09 1.52 6.40
CA SER A 17 -11.55 1.58 5.03
C SER A 17 -10.90 0.47 4.22
N ASP A 18 -11.60 -0.03 3.20
CA ASP A 18 -11.05 -1.07 2.32
C ASP A 18 -10.29 -0.49 1.13
N ALA A 19 -10.34 0.82 0.93
CA ALA A 19 -9.58 1.51 -0.11
C ALA A 19 -9.32 2.95 0.28
N VAL A 20 -8.13 3.44 -0.03
CA VAL A 20 -7.76 4.83 0.23
C VAL A 20 -7.07 5.41 -0.99
N ALA A 21 -7.22 6.72 -1.19
CA ALA A 21 -6.53 7.43 -2.24
C ALA A 21 -5.23 8.01 -1.71
N VAL A 22 -4.16 7.86 -2.47
CA VAL A 22 -2.84 8.34 -2.09
C VAL A 22 -2.26 9.19 -3.21
N GLU A 23 -1.82 10.40 -2.86
CA GLU A 23 -1.13 11.30 -3.80
C GLU A 23 0.36 11.01 -3.79
N LEU A 24 0.94 10.81 -4.97
CA LEU A 24 2.37 10.58 -5.15
C LEU A 24 2.87 11.35 -6.36
N PRO A 25 4.15 11.78 -6.35
CA PRO A 25 4.73 12.39 -7.55
C PRO A 25 4.94 11.34 -8.64
N ALA A 26 5.00 11.78 -9.89
CA ALA A 26 5.34 10.90 -11.00
C ALA A 26 6.72 10.28 -10.74
N GLY A 27 6.87 9.00 -11.07
CA GLY A 27 8.11 8.29 -10.85
C GLY A 27 8.27 7.68 -9.45
N ALA A 28 7.28 7.84 -8.59
CA ALA A 28 7.32 7.26 -7.25
C ALA A 28 7.38 5.73 -7.30
N THR A 29 8.01 5.15 -6.29
CA THR A 29 8.16 3.69 -6.17
C THR A 29 7.20 3.12 -5.14
N VAL A 30 7.18 1.79 -5.05
CA VAL A 30 6.43 1.09 -4.00
C VAL A 30 6.93 1.52 -2.60
N ALA A 31 8.24 1.72 -2.45
CA ALA A 31 8.79 2.22 -1.19
C ALA A 31 8.21 3.59 -0.83
N ASP A 32 8.09 4.48 -1.80
CA ASP A 32 7.48 5.80 -1.60
C ASP A 32 6.01 5.67 -1.20
N LEU A 33 5.30 4.73 -1.82
CA LEU A 33 3.91 4.45 -1.50
C LEU A 33 3.76 4.00 -0.05
N ARG A 34 4.61 3.06 0.40
CA ARG A 34 4.59 2.59 1.79
C ARG A 34 4.81 3.74 2.76
N ARG A 35 5.78 4.59 2.47
CA ARG A 35 6.10 5.75 3.31
C ARG A 35 4.93 6.72 3.38
N ARG A 36 4.32 7.00 2.25
CA ARG A 36 3.19 7.92 2.19
C ARG A 36 1.98 7.40 2.96
N LEU A 37 1.70 6.11 2.84
CA LEU A 37 0.63 5.49 3.61
C LEU A 37 0.90 5.57 5.11
N ALA A 38 2.14 5.32 5.54
CA ALA A 38 2.51 5.39 6.94
C ALA A 38 2.37 6.81 7.50
N GLU A 39 2.66 7.82 6.68
CA GLU A 39 2.49 9.21 7.07
C GLU A 39 1.01 9.57 7.25
N ARG A 40 0.17 9.12 6.33
CA ARG A 40 -1.26 9.42 6.39
C ARG A 40 -2.02 8.57 7.41
N PHE A 41 -1.57 7.35 7.61
CA PHE A 41 -2.19 6.41 8.54
C PHE A 41 -1.12 5.83 9.47
N PRO A 42 -0.68 6.60 10.49
CA PRO A 42 0.39 6.14 11.36
C PRO A 42 0.15 4.77 12.02
N ALA A 43 -1.11 4.41 12.22
CA ALA A 43 -1.46 3.10 12.78
C ALA A 43 -1.04 1.94 11.85
N LEU A 44 -0.83 2.22 10.56
CA LEU A 44 -0.41 1.20 9.59
C LEU A 44 1.11 1.04 9.51
N ALA A 45 1.90 1.97 10.08
CA ALA A 45 3.34 2.03 9.84
C ALA A 45 4.06 0.69 10.07
N GLY A 46 3.84 0.08 11.22
CA GLY A 46 4.47 -1.20 11.54
C GLY A 46 4.00 -2.34 10.64
N LEU A 47 2.71 -2.35 10.31
CA LEU A 47 2.15 -3.39 9.46
C LEU A 47 2.64 -3.26 8.03
N LEU A 48 2.81 -2.03 7.53
CA LEU A 48 3.31 -1.80 6.18
C LEU A 48 4.71 -2.35 5.96
N GLU A 49 5.55 -2.35 6.97
CA GLU A 49 6.90 -2.88 6.88
C GLU A 49 6.93 -4.38 6.57
N VAL A 50 5.93 -5.11 7.03
CA VAL A 50 5.87 -6.57 6.87
C VAL A 50 4.81 -7.02 5.87
N SER A 51 4.10 -6.09 5.25
CA SER A 51 3.06 -6.40 4.27
C SER A 51 3.64 -6.49 2.87
N ALA A 52 3.05 -7.37 2.04
CA ALA A 52 3.34 -7.37 0.62
C ALA A 52 2.56 -6.26 -0.07
N VAL A 53 3.11 -5.75 -1.16
CA VAL A 53 2.41 -4.83 -2.04
C VAL A 53 2.27 -5.48 -3.40
N ALA A 54 1.06 -5.51 -3.94
CA ALA A 54 0.81 -5.96 -5.30
C ALA A 54 0.44 -4.76 -6.16
N VAL A 55 0.96 -4.74 -7.38
CA VAL A 55 0.64 -3.73 -8.38
C VAL A 55 0.07 -4.47 -9.59
N ASN A 56 -1.16 -4.15 -9.94
CA ASN A 56 -1.87 -4.83 -11.03
C ASN A 56 -1.85 -6.34 -10.87
N HIS A 57 -2.13 -6.81 -9.65
CA HIS A 57 -2.20 -8.23 -9.28
C HIS A 57 -0.87 -8.98 -9.23
N ASP A 58 0.26 -8.28 -9.38
CA ASP A 58 1.58 -8.88 -9.26
C ASP A 58 2.29 -8.36 -8.02
N PHE A 59 2.90 -9.24 -7.25
CA PHE A 59 3.74 -8.80 -6.14
C PHE A 59 4.88 -7.94 -6.65
N ALA A 60 5.10 -6.82 -6.00
CA ALA A 60 6.05 -5.82 -6.43
C ALA A 60 7.11 -5.55 -5.38
N GLU A 61 8.35 -5.38 -5.84
CA GLU A 61 9.45 -4.97 -4.98
C GLU A 61 9.37 -3.47 -4.69
N ASP A 62 10.05 -3.05 -3.64
CA ASP A 62 10.06 -1.64 -3.23
C ASP A 62 10.61 -0.69 -4.31
N ALA A 63 11.50 -1.19 -5.16
CA ALA A 63 12.08 -0.38 -6.24
C ALA A 63 11.15 -0.22 -7.45
N ARG A 64 10.06 -0.96 -7.50
CA ARG A 64 9.14 -0.87 -8.64
C ARG A 64 8.49 0.50 -8.70
N VAL A 65 8.55 1.14 -9.87
CA VAL A 65 7.88 2.41 -10.13
C VAL A 65 6.39 2.16 -10.33
N VAL A 66 5.57 2.96 -9.67
CA VAL A 66 4.11 2.95 -9.87
C VAL A 66 3.71 4.04 -10.84
N ALA A 67 2.61 3.83 -11.54
CA ALA A 67 2.12 4.75 -12.56
C ALA A 67 0.66 5.08 -12.34
N ALA A 68 0.22 6.19 -12.88
CA ALA A 68 -1.19 6.56 -12.84
C ALA A 68 -2.05 5.44 -13.45
N GLY A 69 -3.14 5.12 -12.79
CA GLY A 69 -4.02 4.03 -13.23
C GLY A 69 -3.65 2.65 -12.70
N ASP A 70 -2.48 2.50 -12.05
CA ASP A 70 -2.12 1.24 -11.44
C ASP A 70 -3.07 0.90 -10.28
N GLU A 71 -3.41 -0.37 -10.19
CA GLU A 71 -4.20 -0.91 -9.10
C GLU A 71 -3.25 -1.47 -8.04
N VAL A 72 -3.27 -0.88 -6.85
CA VAL A 72 -2.33 -1.25 -5.79
C VAL A 72 -3.08 -1.91 -4.64
N ALA A 73 -2.50 -2.94 -4.08
CA ALA A 73 -3.05 -3.64 -2.92
C ALA A 73 -1.98 -3.84 -1.85
N VAL A 74 -2.36 -3.60 -0.60
CA VAL A 74 -1.52 -3.91 0.56
C VAL A 74 -2.05 -5.18 1.19
N ILE A 75 -1.20 -6.19 1.24
CA ILE A 75 -1.57 -7.54 1.69
C ILE A 75 -0.74 -7.90 2.91
N PRO A 76 -1.30 -7.73 4.11
CA PRO A 76 -0.60 -8.11 5.33
C PRO A 76 -0.30 -9.60 5.40
N PRO A 77 0.72 -10.01 6.17
CA PRO A 77 0.96 -11.43 6.37
C PRO A 77 -0.22 -12.06 7.08
N VAL A 78 -0.56 -13.29 6.72
CA VAL A 78 -1.56 -14.03 7.45
C VAL A 78 -0.96 -14.41 8.79
N SER A 79 -1.68 -14.10 9.86
CA SER A 79 -1.27 -14.60 11.16
C SER A 79 -1.42 -16.12 11.11
N GLY A 80 -0.34 -16.83 11.30
CA GLY A 80 -0.27 -18.26 11.24
C GLY A 80 -1.11 -18.91 12.32
N GLY A 81 -2.30 -18.78 12.09
CA GLY A 81 -3.24 -19.26 12.90
C GLY A 81 -3.52 -20.53 13.25
#